data_50a7cbd63f54c857eddd8900640a0aea
#
_entry.id   50a7cbd63f54c857eddd8900640a0aea
#
_cell.length_a   1.000
_cell.length_b   1.000
_cell.length_c   1.000
_cell.angle_alpha   90.00
_cell.angle_beta   90.00
_cell.angle_gamma   90.00
#
_symmetry.space_group_name_H-M   'P 1'
#
loop_
_entity.id
_entity.type
_entity.pdbx_description
1 polymer ?
#
loop_
_entity_poly.entity_id
_entity_poly.type
_entity_poly.pdbx_seq_one_letter_code
_entity_poly.pdbx_strand_id
1 'polypeptide(L)'
;MRVIYDWRLARVVNDDNEILDELYWSRISTKSLVNRLSDLQSGRLTPEARSLKDRFPDAVNDPLGVLSSNDWPELSDEEMKQFIEASTRLAKRGVAESSGDIDRRMDMLVSANNELRSSWNTLEARCIEWTGLFLSELNLDEHRKEIPEIVSKSKSINQVAEEFNVPKPEHQPSIEEWNSIYSQAKMVVDLSTQISKSEESIRVLANDYLPNLSALIGPISAAKLVVIAGGRERLARMPSGSLQVLGASAAMSAHRKGAPPPKHGAILFSMPAISRSPRWVRGKVARFLAGKASIAVRIDHFNGQKLTEEQISEIHKEAESIKNKFPKPPKRK
;
A
#
# COMPACT_ATOMS: atom_id res chain seq x y z
N MET A 1 28.76 0.75 -34.17
CA MET A 1 29.38 -0.25 -33.24
C MET A 1 28.64 -0.25 -31.92
N ARG A 2 28.46 -1.43 -31.29
CA ARG A 2 27.74 -1.58 -29.99
C ARG A 2 28.53 -2.50 -29.06
N VAL A 3 28.48 -2.20 -27.73
CA VAL A 3 28.98 -3.09 -26.67
C VAL A 3 27.79 -3.86 -26.14
N ILE A 4 27.74 -5.16 -26.37
CA ILE A 4 26.75 -6.09 -25.84
C ILE A 4 27.41 -6.95 -24.77
N TYR A 5 26.70 -7.23 -23.67
CA TYR A 5 27.28 -7.93 -22.52
C TYR A 5 26.24 -8.58 -21.64
N ASP A 6 26.64 -9.68 -21.02
CA ASP A 6 25.94 -10.32 -19.91
C ASP A 6 26.86 -10.45 -18.68
N TRP A 7 26.51 -11.29 -17.77
CA TRP A 7 27.33 -11.53 -16.58
C TRP A 7 28.60 -12.36 -16.88
N ARG A 8 28.71 -13.01 -18.04
CA ARG A 8 29.84 -13.89 -18.42
C ARG A 8 30.86 -13.21 -19.31
N LEU A 9 30.39 -12.47 -20.28
CA LEU A 9 31.25 -11.90 -21.32
C LEU A 9 30.71 -10.57 -21.83
N ALA A 10 31.57 -9.83 -22.51
CA ALA A 10 31.23 -8.63 -23.25
C ALA A 10 31.84 -8.72 -24.66
N ARG A 11 31.10 -8.20 -25.64
CA ARG A 11 31.52 -8.14 -27.05
C ARG A 11 31.33 -6.73 -27.60
N VAL A 12 32.22 -6.34 -28.51
CA VAL A 12 31.98 -5.21 -29.40
C VAL A 12 31.60 -5.76 -30.78
N VAL A 13 30.45 -5.32 -31.27
CA VAL A 13 29.99 -5.69 -32.62
C VAL A 13 29.85 -4.46 -33.51
N ASN A 14 30.11 -4.63 -34.81
CA ASN A 14 29.84 -3.59 -35.80
C ASN A 14 28.33 -3.55 -36.18
N ASP A 15 27.98 -2.72 -37.14
CA ASP A 15 26.60 -2.56 -37.61
C ASP A 15 26.09 -3.79 -38.39
N ASP A 16 27.01 -4.62 -38.88
CA ASP A 16 26.74 -5.90 -39.56
C ASP A 16 26.69 -7.09 -38.57
N ASN A 17 26.77 -6.83 -37.27
CA ASN A 17 26.85 -7.80 -36.18
C ASN A 17 28.11 -8.67 -36.15
N GLU A 18 29.19 -8.30 -36.86
CA GLU A 18 30.46 -8.99 -36.74
C GLU A 18 31.14 -8.63 -35.42
N ILE A 19 31.75 -9.64 -34.78
CA ILE A 19 32.47 -9.49 -33.51
C ILE A 19 33.83 -8.86 -33.77
N LEU A 20 34.07 -7.67 -33.25
CA LEU A 20 35.33 -6.96 -33.34
C LEU A 20 36.31 -7.30 -32.22
N ASP A 21 35.79 -7.48 -31.00
CA ASP A 21 36.56 -7.84 -29.81
C ASP A 21 35.65 -8.48 -28.78
N GLU A 22 36.22 -9.38 -27.94
CA GLU A 22 35.47 -10.12 -26.96
C GLU A 22 36.30 -10.34 -25.69
N LEU A 23 35.68 -10.19 -24.54
CA LEU A 23 36.29 -10.45 -23.22
C LEU A 23 35.38 -11.33 -22.36
N TYR A 24 35.97 -12.43 -21.87
CA TYR A 24 35.31 -13.36 -20.94
C TYR A 24 35.69 -13.09 -19.48
N TRP A 25 34.74 -13.31 -18.60
CA TRP A 25 35.01 -13.35 -17.16
C TRP A 25 35.59 -14.71 -16.74
N SER A 26 36.85 -14.73 -16.33
CA SER A 26 37.62 -15.96 -16.10
C SER A 26 37.54 -16.58 -14.70
N ARG A 27 36.96 -15.89 -13.72
CA ARG A 27 36.93 -16.37 -12.32
C ARG A 27 35.54 -16.29 -11.73
N ILE A 28 34.74 -17.33 -11.94
CA ILE A 28 33.37 -17.40 -11.41
C ILE A 28 33.41 -18.00 -9.99
N SER A 29 33.05 -17.20 -8.98
CA SER A 29 32.63 -17.68 -7.67
C SER A 29 31.24 -17.19 -7.36
N THR A 30 30.42 -17.95 -6.66
CA THR A 30 29.04 -17.54 -6.34
C THR A 30 29.00 -16.14 -5.69
N LYS A 31 29.96 -15.82 -4.80
CA LYS A 31 30.02 -14.51 -4.14
C LYS A 31 30.32 -13.37 -5.10
N SER A 32 31.27 -13.55 -6.01
CA SER A 32 31.63 -12.55 -7.03
C SER A 32 30.49 -12.40 -8.04
N LEU A 33 29.80 -13.48 -8.38
CA LEU A 33 28.63 -13.46 -9.26
C LEU A 33 27.46 -12.69 -8.66
N VAL A 34 27.17 -12.84 -7.36
CA VAL A 34 26.13 -12.05 -6.66
C VAL A 34 26.38 -10.54 -6.77
N ASN A 35 27.64 -10.10 -6.56
CA ASN A 35 27.99 -8.68 -6.66
C ASN A 35 27.86 -8.20 -8.11
N ARG A 36 28.30 -9.00 -9.07
CA ARG A 36 28.24 -8.69 -10.51
C ARG A 36 26.79 -8.57 -11.01
N LEU A 37 25.90 -9.46 -10.58
CA LEU A 37 24.47 -9.38 -10.87
C LEU A 37 23.83 -8.13 -10.24
N SER A 38 24.25 -7.77 -9.03
CA SER A 38 23.80 -6.53 -8.39
C SER A 38 24.25 -5.28 -9.14
N ASP A 39 25.49 -5.27 -9.68
CA ASP A 39 25.99 -4.17 -10.48
C ASP A 39 25.22 -4.05 -11.80
N LEU A 40 24.98 -5.17 -12.49
CA LEU A 40 24.17 -5.20 -13.73
C LEU A 40 22.74 -4.71 -13.49
N GLN A 41 22.10 -5.15 -12.41
CA GLN A 41 20.76 -4.69 -12.02
C GLN A 41 20.72 -3.18 -11.74
N SER A 42 21.83 -2.61 -11.26
CA SER A 42 21.99 -1.17 -11.03
C SER A 42 22.39 -0.38 -12.30
N GLY A 43 22.43 -1.02 -13.46
CA GLY A 43 22.83 -0.41 -14.73
C GLY A 43 24.32 -0.13 -14.85
N ARG A 44 25.16 -0.75 -14.02
CA ARG A 44 26.62 -0.62 -14.09
C ARG A 44 27.20 -1.59 -15.11
N LEU A 45 28.21 -1.10 -15.86
CA LEU A 45 28.95 -1.93 -16.79
C LEU A 45 29.79 -2.99 -16.05
N THR A 46 29.84 -4.19 -16.58
CA THR A 46 30.83 -5.18 -16.13
C THR A 46 32.25 -4.69 -16.39
N PRO A 47 33.28 -5.18 -15.67
CA PRO A 47 34.68 -4.80 -15.93
C PRO A 47 35.10 -5.02 -17.39
N GLU A 48 34.66 -6.14 -17.97
CA GLU A 48 34.95 -6.48 -19.37
C GLU A 48 34.28 -5.48 -20.33
N ALA A 49 32.99 -5.18 -20.12
CA ALA A 49 32.27 -4.18 -20.92
C ALA A 49 32.91 -2.80 -20.82
N ARG A 50 33.38 -2.43 -19.62
CA ARG A 50 34.11 -1.18 -19.40
C ARG A 50 35.42 -1.15 -20.13
N SER A 51 36.24 -2.23 -20.06
CA SER A 51 37.50 -2.35 -20.75
C SER A 51 37.32 -2.30 -22.27
N LEU A 52 36.26 -2.91 -22.81
CA LEU A 52 35.92 -2.79 -24.22
C LEU A 52 35.49 -1.38 -24.61
N LYS A 53 34.70 -0.71 -23.76
CA LYS A 53 34.30 0.68 -23.99
C LYS A 53 35.50 1.65 -24.01
N ASP A 54 36.50 1.40 -23.15
CA ASP A 54 37.73 2.21 -23.13
C ASP A 54 38.56 2.01 -24.44
N ARG A 55 38.54 0.79 -25.03
CA ARG A 55 39.18 0.49 -26.32
C ARG A 55 38.39 0.97 -27.53
N PHE A 56 37.06 1.01 -27.41
CA PHE A 56 36.14 1.44 -28.47
C PHE A 56 35.22 2.57 -27.96
N PRO A 57 35.72 3.80 -27.79
CA PRO A 57 34.99 4.91 -27.21
C PRO A 57 33.67 5.26 -27.90
N ASP A 58 33.62 5.08 -29.23
CA ASP A 58 32.45 5.39 -30.05
C ASP A 58 31.36 4.30 -30.02
N ALA A 59 31.61 3.14 -29.40
CA ALA A 59 30.63 2.06 -29.32
C ALA A 59 29.52 2.42 -28.30
N VAL A 60 28.27 2.21 -28.67
CA VAL A 60 27.11 2.46 -27.80
C VAL A 60 26.86 1.25 -26.88
N ASN A 61 26.57 1.48 -25.60
CA ASN A 61 26.21 0.40 -24.70
C ASN A 61 24.81 -0.14 -25.04
N ASP A 62 24.72 -1.44 -25.29
CA ASP A 62 23.47 -2.14 -25.63
C ASP A 62 23.34 -3.41 -24.78
N PRO A 63 22.89 -3.31 -23.51
CA PRO A 63 22.71 -4.46 -22.63
C PRO A 63 21.62 -5.43 -23.10
N LEU A 64 20.70 -4.99 -23.96
CA LEU A 64 19.63 -5.82 -24.51
C LEU A 64 20.03 -6.49 -25.83
N GLY A 65 21.14 -6.08 -26.45
CA GLY A 65 21.66 -6.63 -27.69
C GLY A 65 21.96 -8.12 -27.61
N VAL A 66 22.18 -8.65 -26.41
CA VAL A 66 22.31 -10.10 -26.14
C VAL A 66 21.09 -10.87 -26.65
N LEU A 67 19.87 -10.32 -26.47
CA LEU A 67 18.62 -10.98 -26.87
C LEU A 67 18.42 -11.04 -28.38
N SER A 68 19.10 -10.19 -29.14
CA SER A 68 19.05 -10.14 -30.62
C SER A 68 20.27 -10.73 -31.28
N SER A 69 21.25 -11.22 -30.55
CA SER A 69 22.47 -11.85 -31.05
C SER A 69 22.26 -13.35 -31.25
N ASN A 70 22.27 -13.80 -32.50
CA ASN A 70 22.09 -15.22 -32.85
C ASN A 70 23.27 -16.10 -32.39
N ASP A 71 24.46 -15.50 -32.17
CA ASP A 71 25.71 -16.21 -31.85
C ASP A 71 26.11 -16.03 -30.36
N TRP A 72 25.17 -15.62 -29.47
CA TRP A 72 25.50 -15.52 -28.07
C TRP A 72 25.65 -16.92 -27.45
N PRO A 73 26.75 -17.21 -26.75
CA PRO A 73 26.98 -18.55 -26.19
C PRO A 73 25.86 -18.99 -25.24
N GLU A 74 25.35 -20.19 -25.49
CA GLU A 74 24.39 -20.81 -24.56
C GLU A 74 25.01 -21.03 -23.17
N LEU A 75 24.16 -21.07 -22.14
CA LEU A 75 24.57 -21.38 -20.78
C LEU A 75 24.79 -22.88 -20.67
N SER A 76 25.93 -23.29 -20.10
CA SER A 76 26.10 -24.66 -19.65
C SER A 76 25.25 -24.93 -18.40
N ASP A 77 24.97 -26.21 -18.12
CA ASP A 77 24.21 -26.61 -16.93
C ASP A 77 24.84 -26.10 -15.62
N GLU A 78 26.17 -26.10 -15.55
CA GLU A 78 26.91 -25.61 -14.37
C GLU A 78 26.77 -24.07 -14.24
N GLU A 79 26.89 -23.32 -15.33
CA GLU A 79 26.70 -21.87 -15.34
C GLU A 79 25.26 -21.50 -14.96
N MET A 80 24.28 -22.25 -15.49
CA MET A 80 22.87 -22.07 -15.13
C MET A 80 22.65 -22.29 -13.64
N LYS A 81 23.20 -23.33 -13.07
CA LYS A 81 23.12 -23.64 -11.65
C LYS A 81 23.73 -22.52 -10.78
N GLN A 82 24.92 -22.05 -11.16
CA GLN A 82 25.61 -20.95 -10.47
C GLN A 82 24.80 -19.65 -10.56
N PHE A 83 24.22 -19.35 -11.74
CA PHE A 83 23.37 -18.19 -11.94
C PHE A 83 22.10 -18.24 -11.06
N ILE A 84 21.42 -19.37 -11.01
CA ILE A 84 20.24 -19.57 -10.16
C ILE A 84 20.61 -19.40 -8.68
N GLU A 85 21.72 -19.98 -8.25
CA GLU A 85 22.18 -19.86 -6.86
C GLU A 85 22.51 -18.40 -6.51
N ALA A 86 23.27 -17.71 -7.38
CA ALA A 86 23.63 -16.31 -7.16
C ALA A 86 22.42 -15.39 -7.19
N SER A 87 21.50 -15.58 -8.14
CA SER A 87 20.24 -14.83 -8.25
C SER A 87 19.36 -15.03 -6.99
N THR A 88 19.28 -16.27 -6.50
CA THR A 88 18.56 -16.58 -5.25
C THR A 88 19.19 -15.88 -4.05
N ARG A 89 20.52 -15.87 -3.95
CA ARG A 89 21.23 -15.14 -2.88
C ARG A 89 21.04 -13.64 -2.97
N LEU A 90 21.08 -13.08 -4.19
CA LEU A 90 20.81 -11.66 -4.43
C LEU A 90 19.39 -11.28 -4.01
N ALA A 91 18.38 -12.08 -4.41
CA ALA A 91 17.01 -11.87 -4.01
C ALA A 91 16.83 -11.93 -2.47
N LYS A 92 17.40 -12.93 -1.80
CA LYS A 92 17.38 -13.03 -0.33
C LYS A 92 18.04 -11.83 0.35
N ARG A 93 19.16 -11.35 -0.20
CA ARG A 93 19.84 -10.14 0.28
C ARG A 93 18.93 -8.91 0.13
N GLY A 94 18.30 -8.70 -1.04
CA GLY A 94 17.39 -7.60 -1.26
C GLY A 94 16.18 -7.62 -0.31
N VAL A 95 15.63 -8.81 -0.01
CA VAL A 95 14.57 -8.98 1.01
C VAL A 95 15.08 -8.60 2.40
N ALA A 96 16.27 -9.07 2.78
CA ALA A 96 16.88 -8.75 4.09
C ALA A 96 17.16 -7.24 4.24
N GLU A 97 17.65 -6.58 3.20
CA GLU A 97 17.89 -5.14 3.18
C GLU A 97 16.56 -4.37 3.28
N SER A 98 15.50 -4.83 2.58
CA SER A 98 14.18 -4.17 2.62
C SER A 98 13.47 -4.32 3.96
N SER A 99 13.85 -5.27 4.82
CA SER A 99 13.30 -5.38 6.18
C SER A 99 13.66 -4.19 7.08
N GLY A 100 14.74 -3.47 6.77
CA GLY A 100 15.14 -2.22 7.42
C GLY A 100 14.36 -0.99 6.92
N ASP A 101 13.67 -1.09 5.79
CA ASP A 101 12.91 0.00 5.19
C ASP A 101 11.57 0.20 5.93
N ILE A 102 11.40 1.36 6.54
CA ILE A 102 10.19 1.70 7.30
C ILE A 102 8.98 1.78 6.38
N ASP A 103 9.12 2.27 5.14
CA ASP A 103 8.02 2.32 4.17
C ASP A 103 7.48 0.91 3.86
N ARG A 104 8.37 -0.09 3.71
CA ARG A 104 7.98 -1.49 3.51
C ARG A 104 7.31 -2.10 4.74
N ARG A 105 7.82 -1.80 5.93
CA ARG A 105 7.21 -2.26 7.18
C ARG A 105 5.84 -1.63 7.40
N MET A 106 5.69 -0.36 7.07
CA MET A 106 4.41 0.36 7.08
C MET A 106 3.41 -0.27 6.09
N ASP A 107 3.87 -0.59 4.88
CA ASP A 107 3.04 -1.26 3.86
C ASP A 107 2.51 -2.60 4.37
N MET A 108 3.36 -3.45 4.96
CA MET A 108 2.92 -4.72 5.55
C MET A 108 1.85 -4.53 6.63
N LEU A 109 2.04 -3.57 7.55
CA LEU A 109 1.06 -3.31 8.61
C LEU A 109 -0.27 -2.78 8.08
N VAL A 110 -0.24 -1.84 7.14
CA VAL A 110 -1.45 -1.25 6.55
C VAL A 110 -2.19 -2.27 5.69
N SER A 111 -1.48 -3.06 4.90
CA SER A 111 -2.08 -4.12 4.06
C SER A 111 -2.73 -5.20 4.92
N ALA A 112 -2.04 -5.71 5.93
CA ALA A 112 -2.59 -6.67 6.88
C ALA A 112 -3.84 -6.13 7.60
N ASN A 113 -3.82 -4.86 8.03
CA ASN A 113 -4.99 -4.23 8.66
C ASN A 113 -6.18 -4.12 7.69
N ASN A 114 -5.94 -3.79 6.42
CA ASN A 114 -7.01 -3.71 5.41
C ASN A 114 -7.61 -5.09 5.11
N GLU A 115 -6.79 -6.15 5.05
CA GLU A 115 -7.23 -7.53 4.87
C GLU A 115 -8.06 -8.04 6.05
N LEU A 116 -7.60 -7.77 7.28
CA LEU A 116 -8.38 -8.07 8.50
C LEU A 116 -9.74 -7.38 8.48
N ARG A 117 -9.80 -6.09 8.11
CA ARG A 117 -11.06 -5.35 8.01
C ARG A 117 -11.98 -5.89 6.93
N SER A 118 -11.44 -6.29 5.78
CA SER A 118 -12.23 -6.90 4.70
C SER A 118 -12.86 -8.22 5.16
N SER A 119 -12.07 -9.08 5.82
CA SER A 119 -12.52 -10.34 6.37
C SER A 119 -13.57 -10.14 7.46
N TRP A 120 -13.31 -9.19 8.37
CA TRP A 120 -14.25 -8.84 9.44
C TRP A 120 -15.59 -8.39 8.89
N ASN A 121 -15.63 -7.49 7.90
CA ASN A 121 -16.87 -7.01 7.29
C ASN A 121 -17.71 -8.16 6.71
N THR A 122 -17.07 -9.11 6.03
CA THR A 122 -17.75 -10.25 5.41
C THR A 122 -18.31 -11.21 6.47
N LEU A 123 -17.52 -11.52 7.50
CA LEU A 123 -17.91 -12.44 8.56
C LEU A 123 -18.95 -11.83 9.50
N GLU A 124 -18.83 -10.53 9.81
CA GLU A 124 -19.80 -9.79 10.62
C GLU A 124 -21.16 -9.78 9.93
N ALA A 125 -21.22 -9.42 8.64
CA ALA A 125 -22.47 -9.41 7.91
C ALA A 125 -23.13 -10.81 7.90
N ARG A 126 -22.37 -11.85 7.70
CA ARG A 126 -22.89 -13.23 7.74
C ARG A 126 -23.35 -13.64 9.13
N CYS A 127 -22.63 -13.26 10.18
CA CYS A 127 -23.02 -13.52 11.57
C CYS A 127 -24.37 -12.89 11.90
N ILE A 128 -24.56 -11.62 11.50
CA ILE A 128 -25.80 -10.87 11.71
C ILE A 128 -26.97 -11.50 10.96
N GLU A 129 -26.79 -11.77 9.66
CA GLU A 129 -27.82 -12.41 8.83
C GLU A 129 -28.20 -13.80 9.37
N TRP A 130 -27.22 -14.59 9.80
CA TRP A 130 -27.48 -15.94 10.30
C TRP A 130 -28.20 -15.91 11.66
N THR A 131 -27.87 -14.99 12.54
CA THR A 131 -28.61 -14.76 13.79
C THR A 131 -30.02 -14.30 13.51
N GLY A 132 -30.21 -13.36 12.58
CA GLY A 132 -31.52 -12.83 12.18
C GLY A 132 -32.43 -13.88 11.52
N LEU A 133 -31.88 -14.93 10.92
CA LEU A 133 -32.66 -16.04 10.37
C LEU A 133 -33.52 -16.72 11.44
N PHE A 134 -32.99 -16.84 12.66
CA PHE A 134 -33.68 -17.46 13.80
C PHE A 134 -34.44 -16.44 14.67
N LEU A 135 -33.99 -15.19 14.70
CA LEU A 135 -34.56 -14.12 15.54
C LEU A 135 -35.16 -13.01 14.66
N SER A 136 -36.29 -13.29 14.02
CA SER A 136 -36.95 -12.39 13.05
C SER A 136 -37.41 -11.07 13.65
N GLU A 137 -37.71 -11.01 14.95
CA GLU A 137 -38.13 -9.81 15.66
C GLU A 137 -36.96 -8.91 16.10
N LEU A 138 -35.72 -9.38 15.94
CA LEU A 138 -34.52 -8.62 16.30
C LEU A 138 -34.25 -7.54 15.25
N ASN A 139 -34.13 -6.27 15.69
CA ASN A 139 -33.69 -5.19 14.81
C ASN A 139 -32.18 -5.30 14.54
N LEU A 140 -31.81 -5.93 13.42
CA LEU A 140 -30.43 -6.23 13.07
C LEU A 140 -29.57 -4.97 12.84
N ASP A 141 -30.17 -3.88 12.34
CA ASP A 141 -29.45 -2.64 12.08
C ASP A 141 -29.12 -1.89 13.38
N GLU A 142 -30.06 -1.87 14.31
CA GLU A 142 -29.93 -1.24 15.62
C GLU A 142 -28.87 -1.94 16.49
N HIS A 143 -28.94 -3.29 16.54
CA HIS A 143 -28.08 -4.12 17.37
C HIS A 143 -26.86 -4.70 16.66
N ARG A 144 -26.57 -4.18 15.45
CA ARG A 144 -25.49 -4.69 14.60
C ARG A 144 -24.17 -4.95 15.31
N LYS A 145 -23.76 -4.03 16.20
CA LYS A 145 -22.48 -4.13 16.91
C LYS A 145 -22.50 -5.12 18.07
N GLU A 146 -23.66 -5.32 18.67
CA GLU A 146 -23.86 -6.12 19.87
C GLU A 146 -24.04 -7.61 19.54
N ILE A 147 -24.66 -7.91 18.39
CA ILE A 147 -24.99 -9.29 17.98
C ILE A 147 -23.79 -10.22 18.04
N PRO A 148 -22.64 -9.96 17.41
CA PRO A 148 -21.50 -10.88 17.47
C PRO A 148 -20.98 -11.09 18.91
N GLU A 149 -20.98 -10.06 19.73
CA GLU A 149 -20.51 -10.15 21.11
C GLU A 149 -21.43 -11.02 21.97
N ILE A 150 -22.74 -10.82 21.86
CA ILE A 150 -23.73 -11.57 22.63
C ILE A 150 -23.75 -13.03 22.16
N VAL A 151 -23.79 -13.28 20.85
CA VAL A 151 -23.76 -14.63 20.30
C VAL A 151 -22.50 -15.38 20.74
N SER A 152 -21.33 -14.70 20.74
CA SER A 152 -20.05 -15.32 21.15
C SER A 152 -19.94 -15.69 22.63
N LYS A 153 -20.88 -15.23 23.45
CA LYS A 153 -20.95 -15.48 24.91
C LYS A 153 -22.13 -16.39 25.29
N SER A 154 -23.07 -16.58 24.38
CA SER A 154 -24.30 -17.33 24.63
C SER A 154 -24.11 -18.83 24.38
N LYS A 155 -24.89 -19.65 25.11
CA LYS A 155 -24.87 -21.10 24.98
C LYS A 155 -25.88 -21.64 23.95
N SER A 156 -26.85 -20.81 23.58
CA SER A 156 -27.91 -21.16 22.63
C SER A 156 -28.55 -19.92 22.03
N ILE A 157 -29.26 -20.08 20.92
CA ILE A 157 -30.04 -18.99 20.29
C ILE A 157 -31.13 -18.45 21.23
N ASN A 158 -31.69 -19.29 22.14
CA ASN A 158 -32.68 -18.86 23.14
C ASN A 158 -32.07 -17.87 24.13
N GLN A 159 -30.83 -18.09 24.54
CA GLN A 159 -30.13 -17.13 25.39
C GLN A 159 -29.89 -15.82 24.67
N VAL A 160 -29.56 -15.84 23.37
CA VAL A 160 -29.44 -14.61 22.57
C VAL A 160 -30.78 -13.86 22.52
N ALA A 161 -31.90 -14.59 22.31
CA ALA A 161 -33.24 -13.99 22.34
C ALA A 161 -33.56 -13.30 23.69
N GLU A 162 -33.19 -13.95 24.78
CA GLU A 162 -33.36 -13.43 26.14
C GLU A 162 -32.53 -12.13 26.36
N GLU A 163 -31.27 -12.12 25.93
CA GLU A 163 -30.41 -10.93 26.08
C GLU A 163 -30.93 -9.71 25.28
N PHE A 164 -31.54 -9.94 24.12
CA PHE A 164 -32.14 -8.88 23.30
C PHE A 164 -33.62 -8.62 23.66
N ASN A 165 -34.19 -9.36 24.60
CA ASN A 165 -35.59 -9.26 25.00
C ASN A 165 -36.56 -9.41 23.81
N VAL A 166 -36.28 -10.36 22.95
CA VAL A 166 -37.12 -10.74 21.78
C VAL A 166 -37.71 -12.15 21.98
N PRO A 167 -38.81 -12.49 21.29
CA PRO A 167 -39.38 -13.85 21.36
C PRO A 167 -38.39 -14.92 20.99
N LYS A 168 -38.49 -16.08 21.66
CA LYS A 168 -37.69 -17.25 21.26
C LYS A 168 -38.10 -17.72 19.89
N PRO A 169 -37.14 -18.23 19.07
CA PRO A 169 -37.44 -18.66 17.74
C PRO A 169 -38.37 -19.88 17.73
N GLU A 170 -39.25 -19.93 16.74
CA GLU A 170 -40.15 -21.06 16.50
C GLU A 170 -39.35 -22.35 16.13
N HIS A 171 -38.30 -22.18 15.34
CA HIS A 171 -37.39 -23.24 14.92
C HIS A 171 -36.02 -23.01 15.53
N GLN A 172 -35.48 -24.06 16.15
CA GLN A 172 -34.16 -24.01 16.77
C GLN A 172 -33.09 -24.46 15.78
N PRO A 173 -31.88 -23.85 15.76
CA PRO A 173 -30.77 -24.45 15.07
C PRO A 173 -30.40 -25.80 15.67
N SER A 174 -29.89 -26.77 14.86
CA SER A 174 -29.27 -27.96 15.39
C SER A 174 -28.03 -27.59 16.24
N ILE A 175 -27.52 -28.55 16.99
CA ILE A 175 -26.30 -28.34 17.81
C ILE A 175 -25.12 -27.94 16.91
N GLU A 176 -24.99 -28.61 15.75
CA GLU A 176 -23.94 -28.37 14.79
C GLU A 176 -24.05 -26.95 14.13
N GLU A 177 -25.27 -26.54 13.80
CA GLU A 177 -25.54 -25.19 13.27
C GLU A 177 -25.24 -24.14 14.33
N TRP A 178 -25.71 -24.35 15.57
CA TRP A 178 -25.40 -23.42 16.66
C TRP A 178 -23.89 -23.28 16.89
N ASN A 179 -23.15 -24.39 16.91
CA ASN A 179 -21.70 -24.38 17.04
C ASN A 179 -21.02 -23.59 15.91
N SER A 180 -21.57 -23.65 14.70
CA SER A 180 -21.07 -22.91 13.56
C SER A 180 -21.34 -21.39 13.70
N ILE A 181 -22.57 -21.02 14.11
CA ILE A 181 -22.95 -19.62 14.38
C ILE A 181 -22.07 -19.04 15.50
N TYR A 182 -21.95 -19.76 16.62
CA TYR A 182 -21.13 -19.38 17.76
C TYR A 182 -19.64 -19.19 17.37
N SER A 183 -19.08 -20.14 16.63
CA SER A 183 -17.68 -20.07 16.17
C SER A 183 -17.42 -18.88 15.26
N GLN A 184 -18.37 -18.58 14.38
CA GLN A 184 -18.28 -17.40 13.50
C GLN A 184 -18.36 -16.09 14.29
N ALA A 185 -19.30 -15.99 15.25
CA ALA A 185 -19.41 -14.81 16.13
C ALA A 185 -18.12 -14.57 16.92
N LYS A 186 -17.55 -15.64 17.49
CA LYS A 186 -16.27 -15.58 18.17
C LYS A 186 -15.14 -15.09 17.27
N MET A 187 -15.07 -15.59 16.03
CA MET A 187 -14.08 -15.13 15.04
C MET A 187 -14.25 -13.63 14.73
N VAL A 188 -15.48 -13.12 14.62
CA VAL A 188 -15.76 -11.69 14.40
C VAL A 188 -15.23 -10.84 15.55
N VAL A 189 -15.47 -11.26 16.82
CA VAL A 189 -14.97 -10.57 18.01
C VAL A 189 -13.44 -10.60 18.08
N ASP A 190 -12.83 -11.76 17.81
CA ASP A 190 -11.37 -11.91 17.80
C ASP A 190 -10.73 -11.03 16.71
N LEU A 191 -11.29 -10.99 15.50
CA LEU A 191 -10.84 -10.12 14.41
C LEU A 191 -10.96 -8.65 14.78
N SER A 192 -12.04 -8.22 15.42
CA SER A 192 -12.20 -6.84 15.92
C SER A 192 -11.05 -6.44 16.85
N THR A 193 -10.69 -7.36 17.76
CA THR A 193 -9.56 -7.17 18.68
C THR A 193 -8.23 -7.08 17.94
N GLN A 194 -7.99 -7.95 16.96
CA GLN A 194 -6.77 -7.92 16.15
C GLN A 194 -6.66 -6.65 15.29
N ILE A 195 -7.76 -6.18 14.72
CA ILE A 195 -7.81 -4.91 13.98
C ILE A 195 -7.37 -3.75 14.90
N SER A 196 -7.91 -3.69 16.13
CA SER A 196 -7.57 -2.66 17.11
C SER A 196 -6.07 -2.68 17.46
N LYS A 197 -5.50 -3.86 17.70
CA LYS A 197 -4.06 -4.03 17.96
C LYS A 197 -3.20 -3.64 16.76
N SER A 198 -3.61 -4.03 15.56
CA SER A 198 -2.92 -3.65 14.32
C SER A 198 -2.94 -2.14 14.10
N GLU A 199 -4.08 -1.49 14.36
CA GLU A 199 -4.18 -0.03 14.28
C GLU A 199 -3.28 0.68 15.28
N GLU A 200 -3.16 0.15 16.52
CA GLU A 200 -2.24 0.72 17.50
C GLU A 200 -0.78 0.61 17.02
N SER A 201 -0.40 -0.51 16.45
CA SER A 201 0.94 -0.67 15.86
C SER A 201 1.19 0.32 14.72
N ILE A 202 0.17 0.56 13.87
CA ILE A 202 0.24 1.58 12.80
C ILE A 202 0.38 2.98 13.41
N ARG A 203 -0.38 3.31 14.47
CA ARG A 203 -0.30 4.63 15.14
C ARG A 203 1.08 4.89 15.71
N VAL A 204 1.66 3.93 16.41
CA VAL A 204 3.00 4.05 16.98
C VAL A 204 4.02 4.31 15.88
N LEU A 205 4.05 3.47 14.84
CA LEU A 205 5.01 3.62 13.74
C LEU A 205 4.81 4.92 12.96
N ALA A 206 3.55 5.31 12.69
CA ALA A 206 3.25 6.52 11.94
C ALA A 206 3.57 7.80 12.73
N ASN A 207 3.35 7.83 14.05
CA ASN A 207 3.68 8.98 14.89
C ASN A 207 5.20 9.20 14.98
N ASP A 208 5.99 8.13 14.97
CA ASP A 208 7.44 8.22 14.93
C ASP A 208 7.96 8.64 13.55
N TYR A 209 7.47 8.01 12.50
CA TYR A 209 7.99 8.17 11.13
C TYR A 209 7.43 9.40 10.39
N LEU A 210 6.19 9.84 10.73
CA LEU A 210 5.43 10.91 10.08
C LEU A 210 4.79 11.84 11.11
N PRO A 211 5.55 12.43 12.05
CA PRO A 211 4.97 13.14 13.18
C PRO A 211 4.07 14.32 12.78
N ASN A 212 4.48 15.11 11.79
CA ASN A 212 3.70 16.28 11.35
C ASN A 212 2.47 15.88 10.54
N LEU A 213 2.63 14.93 9.63
CA LEU A 213 1.51 14.42 8.84
C LEU A 213 0.49 13.70 9.74
N SER A 214 0.95 12.88 10.69
CA SER A 214 0.10 12.19 11.67
C SER A 214 -0.68 13.15 12.55
N ALA A 215 -0.05 14.21 13.04
CA ALA A 215 -0.72 15.23 13.84
C ALA A 215 -1.80 15.98 13.03
N LEU A 216 -1.58 16.20 11.75
CA LEU A 216 -2.50 16.94 10.89
C LEU A 216 -3.72 16.13 10.43
N ILE A 217 -3.52 14.88 9.97
CA ILE A 217 -4.59 14.08 9.33
C ILE A 217 -4.92 12.78 10.08
N GLY A 218 -4.24 12.54 11.19
CA GLY A 218 -4.31 11.29 11.97
C GLY A 218 -3.33 10.22 11.47
N PRO A 219 -2.74 9.44 12.39
CA PRO A 219 -1.64 8.51 12.07
C PRO A 219 -2.03 7.40 11.09
N ILE A 220 -3.23 6.83 11.20
CA ILE A 220 -3.71 5.79 10.27
C ILE A 220 -3.88 6.36 8.86
N SER A 221 -4.39 7.59 8.72
CA SER A 221 -4.54 8.24 7.41
C SER A 221 -3.18 8.60 6.81
N ALA A 222 -2.23 9.05 7.64
CA ALA A 222 -0.86 9.33 7.24
C ALA A 222 -0.16 8.07 6.71
N ALA A 223 -0.24 6.97 7.43
CA ALA A 223 0.29 5.67 7.02
C ALA A 223 -0.31 5.21 5.67
N LYS A 224 -1.63 5.27 5.53
CA LYS A 224 -2.32 4.90 4.28
C LYS A 224 -1.91 5.77 3.10
N LEU A 225 -1.67 7.08 3.30
CA LEU A 225 -1.18 7.96 2.23
C LEU A 225 0.22 7.56 1.76
N VAL A 226 1.14 7.28 2.70
CA VAL A 226 2.51 6.85 2.38
C VAL A 226 2.48 5.54 1.60
N VAL A 227 1.71 4.56 2.04
CA VAL A 227 1.60 3.25 1.38
C VAL A 227 1.06 3.39 -0.05
N ILE A 228 -0.04 4.11 -0.26
CA ILE A 228 -0.61 4.31 -1.61
C ILE A 228 0.33 5.14 -2.50
N ALA A 229 1.10 6.04 -1.94
CA ALA A 229 2.09 6.82 -2.69
C ALA A 229 3.31 5.97 -3.09
N GLY A 230 3.57 4.85 -2.42
CA GLY A 230 4.74 3.99 -2.61
C GLY A 230 5.96 4.49 -1.86
N GLY A 231 5.78 5.10 -0.69
CA GLY A 231 6.81 5.56 0.24
C GLY A 231 6.74 7.04 0.60
N ARG A 232 7.40 7.39 1.73
CA ARG A 232 7.44 8.76 2.27
C ARG A 232 8.12 9.74 1.31
N GLU A 233 9.22 9.35 0.71
CA GLU A 233 9.94 10.20 -0.25
C GLU A 233 9.07 10.56 -1.44
N ARG A 234 8.41 9.57 -2.03
CA ARG A 234 7.53 9.78 -3.18
C ARG A 234 6.34 10.67 -2.82
N LEU A 235 5.74 10.47 -1.64
CA LEU A 235 4.65 11.32 -1.16
C LEU A 235 5.12 12.77 -0.94
N ALA A 236 6.30 12.99 -0.39
CA ALA A 236 6.88 14.32 -0.15
C ALA A 236 7.17 15.08 -1.46
N ARG A 237 7.54 14.38 -2.53
CA ARG A 237 7.78 14.96 -3.86
C ARG A 237 6.50 15.16 -4.67
N MET A 238 5.38 14.58 -4.22
CA MET A 238 4.11 14.64 -4.94
C MET A 238 3.49 16.06 -4.89
N PRO A 239 2.94 16.57 -6.01
CA PRO A 239 2.12 17.79 -5.99
C PRO A 239 0.90 17.64 -5.09
N SER A 240 0.54 18.70 -4.36
CA SER A 240 -0.63 18.68 -3.45
C SER A 240 -1.95 18.33 -4.13
N GLY A 241 -2.10 18.68 -5.41
CA GLY A 241 -3.28 18.29 -6.21
C GLY A 241 -3.37 16.79 -6.45
N SER A 242 -2.24 16.10 -6.62
CA SER A 242 -2.18 14.63 -6.72
C SER A 242 -2.46 13.98 -5.37
N LEU A 243 -1.90 14.53 -4.28
CA LEU A 243 -2.20 14.09 -2.91
C LEU A 243 -3.69 14.24 -2.60
N GLN A 244 -4.34 15.32 -3.06
CA GLN A 244 -5.78 15.56 -2.85
C GLN A 244 -6.65 14.40 -3.33
N VAL A 245 -6.31 13.77 -4.45
CA VAL A 245 -7.09 12.69 -5.09
C VAL A 245 -6.48 11.31 -4.90
N LEU A 246 -5.43 11.19 -4.10
CA LEU A 246 -4.77 9.91 -3.85
C LEU A 246 -5.75 8.89 -3.25
N GLY A 247 -5.78 7.69 -3.82
CA GLY A 247 -6.76 6.66 -3.47
C GLY A 247 -8.14 6.79 -4.15
N ALA A 248 -8.29 7.71 -5.13
CA ALA A 248 -9.52 7.82 -5.96
C ALA A 248 -9.38 7.11 -7.32
N SER A 249 -8.72 5.95 -7.38
CA SER A 249 -8.38 5.26 -8.64
C SER A 249 -9.60 4.96 -9.52
N ALA A 250 -10.69 4.47 -8.94
CA ALA A 250 -11.93 4.19 -9.67
C ALA A 250 -12.56 5.47 -10.26
N ALA A 251 -12.61 6.56 -9.48
CA ALA A 251 -13.14 7.85 -9.94
C ALA A 251 -12.23 8.50 -11.00
N MET A 252 -10.90 8.33 -10.89
CA MET A 252 -9.95 8.78 -11.91
C MET A 252 -10.07 7.98 -13.20
N SER A 253 -10.31 6.67 -13.11
CA SER A 253 -10.59 5.84 -14.28
C SER A 253 -11.90 6.25 -14.98
N ALA A 254 -12.96 6.53 -14.22
CA ALA A 254 -14.22 7.04 -14.74
C ALA A 254 -14.04 8.44 -15.38
N HIS A 255 -13.20 9.29 -14.78
CA HIS A 255 -12.90 10.62 -15.35
C HIS A 255 -12.24 10.54 -16.73
N ARG A 256 -11.33 9.59 -16.94
CA ARG A 256 -10.73 9.34 -18.27
C ARG A 256 -11.78 8.95 -19.34
N LYS A 257 -12.92 8.44 -18.89
CA LYS A 257 -14.07 8.08 -19.74
C LYS A 257 -15.14 9.18 -19.82
N GLY A 258 -14.83 10.41 -19.40
CA GLY A 258 -15.71 11.58 -19.50
C GLY A 258 -16.51 11.94 -18.24
N ALA A 259 -16.38 11.20 -17.14
CA ALA A 259 -16.99 11.59 -15.86
C ALA A 259 -16.30 12.82 -15.24
N PRO A 260 -16.99 13.60 -14.39
CA PRO A 260 -16.37 14.72 -13.68
C PRO A 260 -15.15 14.26 -12.84
N PRO A 261 -14.10 15.11 -12.70
CA PRO A 261 -12.92 14.76 -11.94
C PRO A 261 -13.23 14.56 -10.45
N PRO A 262 -12.56 13.63 -9.76
CA PRO A 262 -12.72 13.45 -8.32
C PRO A 262 -12.31 14.71 -7.57
N LYS A 263 -13.09 15.07 -6.56
CA LYS A 263 -12.84 16.25 -5.71
C LYS A 263 -11.87 15.95 -4.55
N HIS A 264 -11.76 14.70 -4.16
CA HIS A 264 -10.89 14.19 -3.08
C HIS A 264 -10.68 12.68 -3.23
N GLY A 265 -9.62 12.16 -2.65
CA GLY A 265 -9.39 10.73 -2.48
C GLY A 265 -10.11 10.16 -1.25
N ALA A 266 -10.18 8.84 -1.15
CA ALA A 266 -10.85 8.14 -0.06
C ALA A 266 -10.20 8.42 1.30
N ILE A 267 -8.87 8.52 1.35
CA ILE A 267 -8.13 8.74 2.61
C ILE A 267 -8.44 10.12 3.19
N LEU A 268 -8.31 11.19 2.40
CA LEU A 268 -8.65 12.53 2.88
C LEU A 268 -10.14 12.65 3.20
N PHE A 269 -11.01 11.93 2.49
CA PHE A 269 -12.44 11.94 2.77
C PHE A 269 -12.78 11.38 4.16
N SER A 270 -11.96 10.50 4.73
CA SER A 270 -12.17 9.99 6.09
C SER A 270 -12.05 11.08 7.17
N MET A 271 -11.41 12.22 6.86
CA MET A 271 -11.32 13.35 7.79
C MET A 271 -12.70 13.97 8.03
N PRO A 272 -13.10 14.16 9.30
CA PRO A 272 -14.40 14.79 9.64
C PRO A 272 -14.59 16.17 8.99
N ALA A 273 -13.54 16.96 8.88
CA ALA A 273 -13.55 18.26 8.22
C ALA A 273 -14.03 18.19 6.76
N ILE A 274 -13.80 17.08 6.05
CA ILE A 274 -14.23 16.88 4.67
C ILE A 274 -15.54 16.10 4.61
N SER A 275 -15.64 14.95 5.29
CA SER A 275 -16.80 14.07 5.20
C SER A 275 -18.10 14.72 5.70
N ARG A 276 -18.02 15.50 6.79
CA ARG A 276 -19.14 16.25 7.36
C ARG A 276 -19.44 17.58 6.66
N SER A 277 -18.60 17.99 5.69
CA SER A 277 -18.84 19.20 4.89
C SER A 277 -19.91 19.00 3.85
N PRO A 278 -20.70 20.05 3.51
CA PRO A 278 -21.63 20.03 2.38
C PRO A 278 -20.93 19.65 1.08
N ARG A 279 -21.61 18.89 0.22
CA ARG A 279 -21.03 18.34 -1.03
C ARG A 279 -20.33 19.38 -1.91
N TRP A 280 -20.83 20.61 -1.93
CA TRP A 280 -20.26 21.69 -2.76
C TRP A 280 -18.98 22.31 -2.17
N VAL A 281 -18.72 22.12 -0.87
CA VAL A 281 -17.54 22.65 -0.18
C VAL A 281 -16.42 21.60 -0.06
N ARG A 282 -16.74 20.31 -0.07
CA ARG A 282 -15.79 19.21 0.17
C ARG A 282 -14.48 19.35 -0.62
N GLY A 283 -14.58 19.67 -1.93
CA GLY A 283 -13.42 19.82 -2.78
C GLY A 283 -12.52 21.02 -2.40
N LYS A 284 -13.10 22.09 -1.80
CA LYS A 284 -12.34 23.25 -1.34
C LYS A 284 -11.58 22.93 -0.05
N VAL A 285 -12.26 22.31 0.91
CA VAL A 285 -11.63 21.83 2.17
C VAL A 285 -10.56 20.79 1.88
N ALA A 286 -10.85 19.83 0.99
CA ALA A 286 -9.86 18.81 0.61
C ALA A 286 -8.61 19.41 -0.04
N ARG A 287 -8.77 20.42 -0.91
CA ARG A 287 -7.63 21.12 -1.54
C ARG A 287 -6.78 21.83 -0.51
N PHE A 288 -7.40 22.52 0.42
CA PHE A 288 -6.70 23.22 1.51
C PHE A 288 -5.90 22.23 2.37
N LEU A 289 -6.57 21.18 2.87
CA LEU A 289 -5.93 20.16 3.72
C LEU A 289 -4.85 19.38 2.97
N ALA A 290 -5.04 19.08 1.68
CA ALA A 290 -4.00 18.46 0.85
C ALA A 290 -2.75 19.33 0.69
N GLY A 291 -2.94 20.68 0.59
CA GLY A 291 -1.83 21.63 0.59
C GLY A 291 -1.05 21.57 1.89
N LYS A 292 -1.73 21.61 3.03
CA LYS A 292 -1.10 21.53 4.35
C LYS A 292 -0.46 20.14 4.60
N ALA A 293 -1.10 19.06 4.19
CA ALA A 293 -0.54 17.70 4.26
C ALA A 293 0.72 17.53 3.41
N SER A 294 0.75 18.15 2.21
CA SER A 294 1.95 18.18 1.36
C SER A 294 3.12 18.90 2.03
N ILE A 295 2.87 19.96 2.80
CA ILE A 295 3.89 20.63 3.59
C ILE A 295 4.34 19.75 4.77
N ALA A 296 3.40 19.18 5.51
CA ALA A 296 3.68 18.35 6.67
C ALA A 296 4.57 17.14 6.31
N VAL A 297 4.24 16.41 5.23
CA VAL A 297 5.06 15.25 4.81
C VAL A 297 6.45 15.66 4.30
N ARG A 298 6.61 16.87 3.72
CA ARG A 298 7.94 17.41 3.37
C ARG A 298 8.76 17.72 4.61
N ILE A 299 8.16 18.31 5.63
CA ILE A 299 8.81 18.53 6.92
C ILE A 299 9.29 17.19 7.50
N ASP A 300 8.43 16.14 7.48
CA ASP A 300 8.79 14.82 7.97
C ASP A 300 9.91 14.16 7.15
N HIS A 301 9.92 14.36 5.84
CA HIS A 301 10.92 13.72 4.97
C HIS A 301 12.28 14.44 5.01
N PHE A 302 12.28 15.77 5.03
CA PHE A 302 13.51 16.59 4.99
C PHE A 302 14.00 17.01 6.38
N ASN A 303 13.47 16.42 7.46
CA ASN A 303 13.82 16.72 8.84
C ASN A 303 13.69 18.22 9.18
N GLY A 304 12.61 18.84 8.72
CA GLY A 304 12.31 20.22 9.04
C GLY A 304 11.77 20.40 10.46
N GLN A 305 11.51 21.65 10.83
CA GLN A 305 10.99 21.98 12.16
C GLN A 305 9.58 21.42 12.38
N LYS A 306 9.39 20.71 13.48
CA LYS A 306 8.09 20.13 13.85
C LYS A 306 7.03 21.20 14.01
N LEU A 307 5.85 20.98 13.45
CA LEU A 307 4.67 21.84 13.64
C LEU A 307 4.23 21.82 15.10
N THR A 308 3.88 22.99 15.63
CA THR A 308 3.35 23.10 16.98
C THR A 308 1.85 22.73 17.01
N GLU A 309 1.33 22.43 18.21
CA GLU A 309 -0.10 22.15 18.39
C GLU A 309 -0.98 23.34 18.01
N GLU A 310 -0.49 24.57 18.27
CA GLU A 310 -1.18 25.80 17.88
C GLU A 310 -1.30 25.91 16.36
N GLN A 311 -0.21 25.66 15.62
CA GLN A 311 -0.22 25.70 14.16
C GLN A 311 -1.17 24.64 13.57
N ILE A 312 -1.21 23.44 14.14
CA ILE A 312 -2.13 22.38 13.71
C ILE A 312 -3.58 22.79 14.03
N SER A 313 -3.84 23.33 15.21
CA SER A 313 -5.15 23.84 15.60
C SER A 313 -5.63 24.97 14.68
N GLU A 314 -4.76 25.91 14.31
CA GLU A 314 -5.07 26.97 13.36
C GLU A 314 -5.44 26.40 11.98
N ILE A 315 -4.69 25.41 11.48
CA ILE A 315 -5.02 24.74 10.21
C ILE A 315 -6.41 24.12 10.26
N HIS A 316 -6.76 23.45 11.35
CA HIS A 316 -8.10 22.87 11.51
C HIS A 316 -9.20 23.93 11.60
N LYS A 317 -8.98 25.02 12.33
CA LYS A 317 -9.91 26.17 12.38
C LYS A 317 -10.09 26.80 11.00
N GLU A 318 -9.03 26.96 10.24
CA GLU A 318 -9.10 27.50 8.87
C GLU A 318 -9.87 26.55 7.92
N ALA A 319 -9.67 25.23 8.04
CA ALA A 319 -10.44 24.25 7.28
C ALA A 319 -11.96 24.33 7.60
N GLU A 320 -12.33 24.51 8.86
CA GLU A 320 -13.71 24.73 9.27
C GLU A 320 -14.25 26.09 8.73
N SER A 321 -13.46 27.15 8.77
CA SER A 321 -13.88 28.47 8.27
C SER A 321 -14.25 28.48 6.78
N ILE A 322 -13.63 27.56 5.99
CA ILE A 322 -13.97 27.42 4.56
C ILE A 322 -15.44 27.04 4.38
N LYS A 323 -16.03 26.24 5.27
CA LYS A 323 -17.47 25.90 5.24
C LYS A 323 -18.34 27.14 5.36
N ASN A 324 -17.98 28.04 6.29
CA ASN A 324 -18.74 29.25 6.59
C ASN A 324 -18.69 30.27 5.43
N LYS A 325 -17.60 30.28 4.66
CA LYS A 325 -17.43 31.13 3.47
C LYS A 325 -18.36 30.73 2.29
N PHE A 326 -18.89 29.49 2.30
CA PHE A 326 -19.73 28.95 1.23
C PHE A 326 -21.00 28.27 1.78
N PRO A 327 -21.88 29.01 2.42
CA PRO A 327 -23.06 28.44 3.12
C PRO A 327 -24.12 27.89 2.14
N LYS A 328 -24.14 28.38 0.90
CA LYS A 328 -25.10 27.95 -0.11
C LYS A 328 -24.40 27.25 -1.30
N PRO A 329 -25.07 26.29 -1.95
CA PRO A 329 -24.55 25.69 -3.18
C PRO A 329 -24.41 26.75 -4.29
N PRO A 330 -23.42 26.61 -5.20
CA PRO A 330 -23.30 27.50 -6.35
C PRO A 330 -24.55 27.38 -7.22
N LYS A 331 -25.01 28.50 -7.77
CA LYS A 331 -26.10 28.50 -8.75
C LYS A 331 -25.71 27.57 -9.94
N ARG A 332 -26.57 26.65 -10.29
CA ARG A 332 -26.38 25.86 -11.52
C ARG A 332 -26.43 26.84 -12.71
N LYS A 333 -25.33 26.85 -13.49
CA LYS A 333 -25.36 27.46 -14.83
C LYS A 333 -26.12 26.57 -15.78
#